data_41f2d004f53d102e407e993cad62ac02
#
_entry.id   41f2d004f53d102e407e993cad62ac02
#
_cell.length_a   1.000
_cell.length_b   1.000
_cell.length_c   1.000
_cell.angle_alpha   90.00
_cell.angle_beta   90.00
_cell.angle_gamma   90.00
#
_symmetry.space_group_name_H-M   'P 1'
#
loop_
_entity.id
_entity.type
_entity.pdbx_description
1 polymer ?
#
loop_
_entity_poly.entity_id
_entity_poly.type
_entity_poly.pdbx_seq_one_letter_code
_entity_poly.pdbx_strand_id
1 'polypeptide(L)'
;MTTLMVQGTTSDAGKSTLVTALCRWATRQGVAVVPFKPQNMALNSAVTADGGEIGRAQAVQAQAAHLEPHTDMNPVLLKPNSDTGAQVIIHGRAVTSMNAVAYHDYKAIAMQAVLASHERLSAAYPLVMVEGAGSPAEINLRAGDIANMGFAEAVDCPVLLIADINRGGVFAHLVGTLELLSPSEQARVKGFIINRFRGDIALLQPGLDWLQQRTGKPVVGVLPYVMDLHLEAEDGIDQRQTDKAEQVLKVVVPVLPRISNHTDFDPLRLHPQVDLQFIGPGQAIPAADLIILPGSKSVRSDLAYLRANGWDTAINRHLRYGGKLLGICGGLQMLGEQVHDPLGLEGAPGSSAGLGLLAFETTLEAEKQLRNVRGHLALENAEVSGYEIHAGVTVGPALENAAVHLEDGRSDGAQSLDGQVFGTYLHGLFESPQASAALLRWAGLNDVQEVDYHGLRERDIERLADLVEQHLDTGLLRQLCGI
;
A
#
# COMPACT_ATOMS: atom_id res chain seq x y z
N MET A 1 -17.13 -23.13 -8.67
CA MET A 1 -16.50 -22.05 -7.92
C MET A 1 -15.30 -22.61 -7.17
N THR A 2 -14.15 -21.97 -7.26
CA THR A 2 -12.88 -22.45 -6.68
C THR A 2 -12.20 -21.31 -5.93
N THR A 3 -11.58 -21.64 -4.81
CA THR A 3 -10.73 -20.74 -4.05
C THR A 3 -9.31 -21.30 -4.07
N LEU A 4 -8.31 -20.47 -4.39
CA LEU A 4 -6.88 -20.85 -4.29
C LEU A 4 -6.17 -19.82 -3.43
N MET A 5 -5.39 -20.28 -2.45
CA MET A 5 -4.68 -19.40 -1.52
C MET A 5 -3.17 -19.47 -1.69
N VAL A 6 -2.51 -18.33 -1.67
CA VAL A 6 -1.06 -18.19 -1.62
C VAL A 6 -0.64 -17.75 -0.22
N GLN A 7 0.19 -18.56 0.44
CA GLN A 7 0.80 -18.21 1.73
C GLN A 7 2.31 -18.13 1.60
N GLY A 8 2.95 -17.24 2.37
CA GLY A 8 4.39 -17.07 2.36
C GLY A 8 5.06 -17.75 3.55
N THR A 9 6.29 -18.21 3.38
CA THR A 9 7.10 -18.67 4.51
C THR A 9 7.55 -17.53 5.42
N THR A 10 7.52 -16.30 4.90
CA THR A 10 7.89 -15.05 5.61
C THR A 10 7.07 -13.88 5.06
N SER A 11 7.09 -12.73 5.75
CA SER A 11 6.79 -11.46 5.10
C SER A 11 7.73 -11.25 3.91
N ASP A 12 7.38 -10.43 2.93
CA ASP A 12 8.17 -10.17 1.71
C ASP A 12 8.55 -11.39 0.84
N ALA A 13 7.99 -12.57 1.10
CA ALA A 13 8.24 -13.75 0.25
C ALA A 13 7.74 -13.56 -1.20
N GLY A 14 6.90 -12.54 -1.45
CA GLY A 14 6.35 -12.21 -2.76
C GLY A 14 4.91 -12.66 -2.96
N LYS A 15 4.15 -12.86 -1.87
CA LYS A 15 2.73 -13.23 -1.92
C LYS A 15 1.91 -12.28 -2.78
N SER A 16 1.96 -10.97 -2.47
CA SER A 16 1.16 -9.94 -3.15
C SER A 16 1.49 -9.88 -4.64
N THR A 17 2.77 -9.93 -5.00
CA THR A 17 3.23 -9.97 -6.40
C THR A 17 2.72 -11.21 -7.13
N LEU A 18 2.80 -12.41 -6.48
CA LEU A 18 2.31 -13.64 -7.07
C LEU A 18 0.79 -13.64 -7.24
N VAL A 19 0.03 -13.15 -6.25
CA VAL A 19 -1.44 -13.05 -6.35
C VAL A 19 -1.84 -12.07 -7.46
N THR A 20 -1.15 -10.93 -7.59
CA THR A 20 -1.33 -10.00 -8.71
C THR A 20 -1.09 -10.70 -10.05
N ALA A 21 0.01 -11.46 -10.18
CA ALA A 21 0.35 -12.24 -11.36
C ALA A 21 -0.72 -13.28 -11.70
N LEU A 22 -1.19 -14.04 -10.70
CA LEU A 22 -2.21 -15.07 -10.86
C LEU A 22 -3.58 -14.50 -11.23
N CYS A 23 -3.95 -13.33 -10.67
CA CYS A 23 -5.17 -12.63 -11.06
C CYS A 23 -5.14 -12.25 -12.54
N ARG A 24 -4.06 -11.60 -13.02
CA ARG A 24 -3.92 -11.24 -14.45
C ARG A 24 -3.82 -12.48 -15.33
N TRP A 25 -3.10 -13.51 -14.92
CA TRP A 25 -3.01 -14.76 -15.65
C TRP A 25 -4.39 -15.43 -15.82
N ALA A 26 -5.19 -15.53 -14.74
CA ALA A 26 -6.53 -16.08 -14.81
C ALA A 26 -7.45 -15.27 -15.73
N THR A 27 -7.37 -13.93 -15.66
CA THR A 27 -8.12 -13.01 -16.53
C THR A 27 -7.76 -13.24 -18.00
N ARG A 28 -6.48 -13.43 -18.34
CA ARG A 28 -6.03 -13.78 -19.70
C ARG A 28 -6.58 -15.15 -20.18
N GLN A 29 -6.85 -16.07 -19.25
CA GLN A 29 -7.52 -17.34 -19.58
C GLN A 29 -9.05 -17.19 -19.77
N GLY A 30 -9.59 -15.96 -19.70
CA GLY A 30 -11.02 -15.69 -19.80
C GLY A 30 -11.81 -16.01 -18.54
N VAL A 31 -11.16 -16.17 -17.39
CA VAL A 31 -11.77 -16.48 -16.10
C VAL A 31 -12.01 -15.20 -15.30
N ALA A 32 -13.25 -14.98 -14.88
CA ALA A 32 -13.55 -13.90 -13.93
C ALA A 32 -12.99 -14.27 -12.55
N VAL A 33 -11.91 -13.63 -12.16
CA VAL A 33 -11.21 -13.84 -10.88
C VAL A 33 -11.37 -12.62 -9.98
N VAL A 34 -11.48 -12.83 -8.68
CA VAL A 34 -11.48 -11.76 -7.68
C VAL A 34 -10.38 -11.99 -6.66
N PRO A 35 -9.55 -10.97 -6.33
CA PRO A 35 -8.58 -11.07 -5.26
C PRO A 35 -9.26 -11.01 -3.89
N PHE A 36 -8.64 -11.65 -2.91
CA PHE A 36 -9.11 -11.65 -1.54
C PHE A 36 -7.94 -11.73 -0.55
N LYS A 37 -7.92 -10.86 0.45
CA LYS A 37 -7.00 -10.96 1.58
C LYS A 37 -7.80 -10.88 2.87
N PRO A 38 -7.93 -11.96 3.63
CA PRO A 38 -8.77 -12.03 4.82
C PRO A 38 -8.46 -10.92 5.82
N GLN A 39 -7.18 -10.74 6.13
CA GLN A 39 -6.68 -9.68 6.99
C GLN A 39 -5.44 -9.06 6.40
N ASN A 40 -5.36 -7.74 6.42
CA ASN A 40 -4.17 -7.00 6.08
C ASN A 40 -3.72 -6.10 7.25
N MET A 41 -2.42 -5.85 7.34
CA MET A 41 -1.84 -4.84 8.24
C MET A 41 -0.99 -3.89 7.41
N ALA A 42 -1.50 -2.71 7.11
CA ALA A 42 -0.82 -1.75 6.24
C ALA A 42 -1.21 -0.30 6.59
N LEU A 43 -0.29 0.63 6.36
CA LEU A 43 -0.55 2.08 6.40
C LEU A 43 -0.94 2.63 5.03
N ASN A 44 -0.63 1.89 3.96
CA ASN A 44 -1.01 2.24 2.59
C ASN A 44 -2.37 1.65 2.25
N SER A 45 -3.31 2.48 1.86
CA SER A 45 -4.66 2.08 1.50
C SER A 45 -5.16 2.75 0.24
N ALA A 46 -6.24 2.20 -0.30
CA ALA A 46 -7.01 2.77 -1.39
C ALA A 46 -8.48 2.89 -0.97
N VAL A 47 -9.18 3.86 -1.53
CA VAL A 47 -10.62 3.99 -1.39
C VAL A 47 -11.32 3.08 -2.40
N THR A 48 -12.33 2.38 -1.93
CA THR A 48 -13.10 1.44 -2.74
C THR A 48 -14.28 2.12 -3.43
N ALA A 49 -14.81 1.48 -4.48
CA ALA A 49 -15.98 1.99 -5.20
C ALA A 49 -17.24 2.07 -4.32
N ASP A 50 -17.35 1.19 -3.32
CA ASP A 50 -18.44 1.17 -2.33
C ASP A 50 -18.23 2.11 -1.12
N GLY A 51 -17.20 2.97 -1.18
CA GLY A 51 -16.98 4.05 -0.19
C GLY A 51 -16.34 3.60 1.11
N GLY A 52 -15.52 2.56 1.08
CA GLY A 52 -14.68 2.11 2.18
C GLY A 52 -13.20 2.19 1.86
N GLU A 53 -12.36 1.60 2.70
CA GLU A 53 -10.92 1.50 2.48
C GLU A 53 -10.42 0.05 2.56
N ILE A 54 -9.46 -0.29 1.70
CA ILE A 54 -8.74 -1.58 1.68
C ILE A 54 -7.24 -1.34 1.58
N GLY A 55 -6.43 -2.38 1.83
CA GLY A 55 -4.99 -2.31 1.61
C GLY A 55 -4.63 -2.01 0.15
N ARG A 56 -3.56 -1.25 -0.09
CA ARG A 56 -3.15 -0.82 -1.44
C ARG A 56 -2.82 -2.01 -2.34
N ALA A 57 -2.20 -3.06 -1.81
CA ALA A 57 -1.89 -4.26 -2.58
C ALA A 57 -3.14 -4.92 -3.17
N GLN A 58 -4.27 -4.94 -2.46
CA GLN A 58 -5.52 -5.50 -2.95
C GLN A 58 -6.16 -4.63 -4.04
N ALA A 59 -5.95 -3.32 -4.02
CA ALA A 59 -6.35 -2.45 -5.13
C ALA A 59 -5.56 -2.75 -6.40
N VAL A 60 -4.25 -3.01 -6.30
CA VAL A 60 -3.41 -3.46 -7.44
C VAL A 60 -3.86 -4.83 -7.96
N GLN A 61 -4.21 -5.75 -7.06
CA GLN A 61 -4.74 -7.07 -7.44
C GLN A 61 -6.11 -6.97 -8.12
N ALA A 62 -6.98 -6.05 -7.67
CA ALA A 62 -8.24 -5.75 -8.34
C ALA A 62 -8.00 -5.23 -9.77
N GLN A 63 -7.06 -4.29 -9.95
CA GLN A 63 -6.63 -3.82 -11.27
C GLN A 63 -6.12 -4.98 -12.15
N ALA A 64 -5.33 -5.90 -11.59
CA ALA A 64 -4.85 -7.08 -12.30
C ALA A 64 -6.00 -8.00 -12.77
N ALA A 65 -7.11 -8.01 -12.05
CA ALA A 65 -8.33 -8.73 -12.39
C ALA A 65 -9.32 -7.90 -13.25
N HIS A 66 -8.97 -6.68 -13.65
CA HIS A 66 -9.84 -5.70 -14.31
C HIS A 66 -11.11 -5.39 -13.51
N LEU A 67 -10.98 -5.30 -12.18
CA LEU A 67 -12.06 -4.96 -11.27
C LEU A 67 -11.78 -3.64 -10.55
N GLU A 68 -12.85 -2.94 -10.19
CA GLU A 68 -12.78 -1.84 -9.23
C GLU A 68 -12.57 -2.40 -7.81
N PRO A 69 -11.75 -1.75 -6.97
CA PRO A 69 -11.59 -2.13 -5.57
C PRO A 69 -12.91 -2.14 -4.80
N HIS A 70 -13.14 -3.20 -4.02
CA HIS A 70 -14.33 -3.37 -3.19
C HIS A 70 -13.95 -3.82 -1.77
N THR A 71 -14.70 -3.41 -0.75
CA THR A 71 -14.39 -3.70 0.66
C THR A 71 -14.34 -5.20 0.98
N ASP A 72 -15.11 -6.02 0.27
CA ASP A 72 -15.06 -7.48 0.43
C ASP A 72 -13.71 -8.09 0.02
N MET A 73 -12.91 -7.42 -0.81
CA MET A 73 -11.58 -7.93 -1.21
C MET A 73 -10.56 -7.89 -0.05
N ASN A 74 -10.80 -7.05 0.96
CA ASN A 74 -10.00 -6.99 2.18
C ASN A 74 -10.88 -6.63 3.39
N PRO A 75 -11.67 -7.58 3.91
CA PRO A 75 -12.68 -7.31 4.93
C PRO A 75 -12.12 -6.82 6.26
N VAL A 76 -10.86 -7.15 6.57
CA VAL A 76 -10.19 -6.72 7.80
C VAL A 76 -8.88 -6.03 7.48
N LEU A 77 -8.78 -4.74 7.77
CA LEU A 77 -7.56 -3.95 7.65
C LEU A 77 -7.16 -3.40 9.01
N LEU A 78 -5.92 -3.65 9.42
CA LEU A 78 -5.30 -3.11 10.62
C LEU A 78 -4.35 -1.98 10.24
N LYS A 79 -4.55 -0.79 10.82
CA LYS A 79 -3.64 0.36 10.65
C LYS A 79 -2.91 0.65 11.96
N PRO A 80 -1.61 0.30 12.06
CA PRO A 80 -0.83 0.59 13.26
C PRO A 80 -0.83 2.10 13.57
N ASN A 81 -1.28 2.46 14.78
CA ASN A 81 -1.26 3.83 15.27
C ASN A 81 -0.21 4.04 16.38
N SER A 82 0.27 2.93 16.98
CA SER A 82 1.35 2.90 17.97
C SER A 82 2.11 1.57 17.85
N ASP A 83 3.12 1.36 18.67
CA ASP A 83 3.87 0.09 18.68
C ASP A 83 3.04 -1.09 19.23
N THR A 84 1.96 -0.80 19.95
CA THR A 84 1.10 -1.81 20.60
C THR A 84 -0.37 -1.69 20.22
N GLY A 85 -0.74 -0.74 19.38
CA GLY A 85 -2.12 -0.48 18.99
C GLY A 85 -2.31 -0.36 17.50
N ALA A 86 -3.50 -0.73 17.03
CA ALA A 86 -3.92 -0.54 15.67
C ALA A 86 -5.38 -0.08 15.59
N GLN A 87 -5.68 0.78 14.64
CA GLN A 87 -7.05 1.04 14.24
C GLN A 87 -7.56 -0.16 13.43
N VAL A 88 -8.69 -0.70 13.85
CA VAL A 88 -9.34 -1.82 13.17
C VAL A 88 -10.39 -1.32 12.21
N ILE A 89 -10.31 -1.79 10.98
CA ILE A 89 -11.25 -1.47 9.91
C ILE A 89 -11.89 -2.79 9.47
N ILE A 90 -13.22 -2.85 9.52
CA ILE A 90 -14.01 -4.00 9.06
C ILE A 90 -14.92 -3.52 7.94
N HIS A 91 -14.92 -4.24 6.80
CA HIS A 91 -15.66 -3.87 5.59
C HIS A 91 -15.47 -2.39 5.23
N GLY A 92 -14.20 -1.94 5.22
CA GLY A 92 -13.82 -0.60 4.83
C GLY A 92 -14.12 0.52 5.83
N ARG A 93 -14.67 0.21 7.01
CA ARG A 93 -15.04 1.21 8.02
C ARG A 93 -14.33 0.97 9.35
N ALA A 94 -13.86 2.05 9.98
CA ALA A 94 -13.23 1.97 11.30
C ALA A 94 -14.26 1.55 12.37
N VAL A 95 -13.96 0.47 13.12
CA VAL A 95 -14.91 -0.10 14.09
C VAL A 95 -14.59 0.34 15.51
N THR A 96 -13.39 0.72 15.84
CA THR A 96 -12.93 1.36 17.10
C THR A 96 -11.42 1.16 17.22
N SER A 97 -10.70 2.01 17.99
CA SER A 97 -9.34 1.67 18.42
C SER A 97 -9.42 0.64 19.53
N MET A 98 -8.83 -0.55 19.34
CA MET A 98 -8.86 -1.62 20.33
C MET A 98 -7.56 -1.72 21.11
N ASN A 99 -7.68 -1.82 22.44
CA ASN A 99 -6.61 -2.24 23.33
C ASN A 99 -6.45 -3.77 23.27
N ALA A 100 -5.24 -4.28 23.53
CA ALA A 100 -4.89 -5.70 23.47
C ALA A 100 -5.83 -6.66 24.28
N VAL A 101 -6.60 -6.15 25.22
CA VAL A 101 -7.53 -6.95 26.04
C VAL A 101 -8.83 -7.27 25.29
N ALA A 102 -9.29 -6.39 24.40
CA ALA A 102 -10.47 -6.63 23.55
C ALA A 102 -10.17 -7.56 22.35
N TYR A 103 -8.93 -8.04 22.23
CA TYR A 103 -8.43 -8.79 21.08
C TYR A 103 -9.06 -10.19 20.90
N HIS A 104 -9.57 -10.81 21.98
CA HIS A 104 -10.18 -12.15 21.89
C HIS A 104 -11.58 -12.11 21.26
N ASP A 105 -12.41 -11.15 21.64
CA ASP A 105 -13.76 -10.99 21.06
C ASP A 105 -13.68 -10.48 19.61
N TYR A 106 -12.66 -9.68 19.31
CA TYR A 106 -12.38 -9.17 17.98
C TYR A 106 -12.13 -10.28 16.94
N LYS A 107 -11.33 -11.32 17.27
CA LYS A 107 -10.99 -12.38 16.32
C LYS A 107 -12.23 -13.14 15.83
N ALA A 108 -13.22 -13.35 16.70
CA ALA A 108 -14.48 -14.00 16.33
C ALA A 108 -15.30 -13.11 15.36
N ILE A 109 -15.42 -11.82 15.66
CA ILE A 109 -16.11 -10.84 14.80
C ILE A 109 -15.37 -10.70 13.45
N ALA A 110 -14.05 -10.62 13.50
CA ALA A 110 -13.23 -10.53 12.30
C ALA A 110 -13.36 -11.77 11.41
N MET A 111 -13.36 -12.98 11.99
CA MET A 111 -13.57 -14.21 11.23
C MET A 111 -14.95 -14.26 10.59
N GLN A 112 -15.99 -13.83 11.28
CA GLN A 112 -17.33 -13.72 10.69
C GLN A 112 -17.36 -12.77 9.50
N ALA A 113 -16.72 -11.60 9.61
CA ALA A 113 -16.62 -10.63 8.52
C ALA A 113 -15.85 -11.22 7.33
N VAL A 114 -14.74 -11.92 7.59
CA VAL A 114 -13.92 -12.60 6.57
C VAL A 114 -14.75 -13.64 5.82
N LEU A 115 -15.45 -14.53 6.53
CA LEU A 115 -16.24 -15.59 5.92
C LEU A 115 -17.45 -15.03 5.14
N ALA A 116 -18.12 -14.00 5.67
CA ALA A 116 -19.23 -13.35 4.98
C ALA A 116 -18.79 -12.67 3.67
N SER A 117 -17.61 -11.99 3.65
CA SER A 117 -17.07 -11.41 2.44
C SER A 117 -16.66 -12.49 1.43
N HIS A 118 -15.99 -13.54 1.87
CA HIS A 118 -15.63 -14.69 1.01
C HIS A 118 -16.87 -15.34 0.40
N GLU A 119 -17.94 -15.52 1.16
CA GLU A 119 -19.21 -16.07 0.66
C GLU A 119 -19.81 -15.21 -0.45
N ARG A 120 -19.86 -13.86 -0.26
CA ARG A 120 -20.36 -12.93 -1.28
C ARG A 120 -19.53 -12.98 -2.55
N LEU A 121 -18.20 -12.92 -2.42
CA LEU A 121 -17.29 -12.98 -3.56
C LEU A 121 -17.38 -14.33 -4.28
N SER A 122 -17.46 -15.40 -3.52
CA SER A 122 -17.62 -16.75 -4.02
C SER A 122 -18.94 -16.99 -4.77
N ALA A 123 -20.00 -16.30 -4.38
CA ALA A 123 -21.27 -16.35 -5.12
C ALA A 123 -21.22 -15.57 -6.44
N ALA A 124 -20.37 -14.53 -6.51
CA ALA A 124 -20.28 -13.63 -7.66
C ALA A 124 -19.22 -14.05 -8.69
N TYR A 125 -18.14 -14.71 -8.25
CA TYR A 125 -16.99 -15.05 -9.10
C TYR A 125 -16.70 -16.55 -9.12
N PRO A 126 -16.33 -17.12 -10.27
CA PRO A 126 -15.95 -18.54 -10.38
C PRO A 126 -14.62 -18.84 -9.69
N LEU A 127 -13.73 -17.86 -9.52
CA LEU A 127 -12.42 -18.01 -8.90
C LEU A 127 -12.14 -16.88 -7.89
N VAL A 128 -11.82 -17.28 -6.65
CA VAL A 128 -11.32 -16.38 -5.62
C VAL A 128 -9.83 -16.65 -5.40
N MET A 129 -8.97 -15.66 -5.66
CA MET A 129 -7.53 -15.75 -5.46
C MET A 129 -7.17 -15.10 -4.13
N VAL A 130 -6.70 -15.92 -3.18
CA VAL A 130 -6.51 -15.48 -1.79
C VAL A 130 -5.04 -15.23 -1.47
N GLU A 131 -4.76 -14.13 -0.81
CA GLU A 131 -3.45 -13.79 -0.24
C GLU A 131 -3.46 -13.99 1.28
N GLY A 132 -2.53 -14.78 1.80
CA GLY A 132 -2.28 -14.90 3.24
C GLY A 132 -1.48 -13.73 3.81
N ALA A 133 -1.41 -13.60 5.12
CA ALA A 133 -0.66 -12.56 5.82
C ALA A 133 0.52 -13.13 6.60
N GLY A 134 1.74 -12.53 6.45
CA GLY A 134 2.94 -13.02 7.11
C GLY A 134 3.26 -14.47 6.75
N SER A 135 3.39 -15.32 7.77
CA SER A 135 3.66 -16.76 7.65
C SER A 135 2.63 -17.61 8.43
N PRO A 136 2.19 -18.76 7.90
CA PRO A 136 1.32 -19.67 8.65
C PRO A 136 2.06 -20.39 9.80
N ALA A 137 3.38 -20.28 9.87
CA ALA A 137 4.23 -20.92 10.87
C ALA A 137 4.49 -20.07 12.13
N GLU A 138 3.80 -18.93 12.27
CA GLU A 138 3.86 -18.08 13.47
C GLU A 138 3.11 -18.74 14.63
N ILE A 139 3.80 -19.61 15.39
CA ILE A 139 3.21 -20.45 16.43
C ILE A 139 2.45 -19.65 17.49
N ASN A 140 2.99 -18.48 17.86
CA ASN A 140 2.39 -17.57 18.84
C ASN A 140 1.09 -16.88 18.33
N LEU A 141 0.85 -16.85 17.02
CA LEU A 141 -0.32 -16.21 16.41
C LEU A 141 -1.36 -17.20 15.88
N ARG A 142 -1.09 -18.51 15.95
CA ARG A 142 -1.97 -19.56 15.40
C ARG A 142 -3.34 -19.64 16.07
N ALA A 143 -3.42 -19.37 17.37
CA ALA A 143 -4.70 -19.36 18.06
C ALA A 143 -5.60 -18.22 17.52
N GLY A 144 -6.70 -18.63 16.85
CA GLY A 144 -7.60 -17.67 16.18
C GLY A 144 -7.02 -17.02 14.94
N ASP A 145 -6.20 -17.75 14.15
CA ASP A 145 -5.73 -17.31 12.84
C ASP A 145 -6.90 -17.14 11.88
N ILE A 146 -7.05 -15.93 11.37
CA ILE A 146 -8.09 -15.57 10.39
C ILE A 146 -7.50 -15.28 9.00
N ALA A 147 -6.17 -15.32 8.87
CA ALA A 147 -5.45 -14.78 7.72
C ALA A 147 -4.73 -15.84 6.88
N ASN A 148 -4.47 -17.01 7.45
CA ASN A 148 -3.72 -18.10 6.81
C ASN A 148 -4.46 -19.44 6.90
N MET A 149 -3.90 -20.41 7.64
CA MET A 149 -4.49 -21.77 7.69
C MET A 149 -5.84 -21.83 8.37
N GLY A 150 -6.11 -20.96 9.35
CA GLY A 150 -7.43 -20.91 9.98
C GLY A 150 -8.53 -20.54 8.99
N PHE A 151 -8.25 -19.57 8.09
CA PHE A 151 -9.16 -19.28 6.98
C PHE A 151 -9.20 -20.44 5.96
N ALA A 152 -8.03 -20.96 5.56
CA ALA A 152 -7.95 -22.02 4.56
C ALA A 152 -8.72 -23.28 4.97
N GLU A 153 -8.70 -23.64 6.27
CA GLU A 153 -9.49 -24.74 6.80
C GLU A 153 -11.00 -24.44 6.82
N ALA A 154 -11.38 -23.22 7.20
CA ALA A 154 -12.78 -22.83 7.28
C ALA A 154 -13.50 -22.86 5.92
N VAL A 155 -12.79 -22.59 4.81
CA VAL A 155 -13.36 -22.59 3.45
C VAL A 155 -12.90 -23.77 2.59
N ASP A 156 -12.16 -24.70 3.17
CA ASP A 156 -11.62 -25.91 2.50
C ASP A 156 -10.84 -25.62 1.21
N CYS A 157 -9.99 -24.60 1.20
CA CYS A 157 -9.24 -24.22 0.00
C CYS A 157 -7.83 -24.82 -0.05
N PRO A 158 -7.30 -25.15 -1.26
CA PRO A 158 -5.90 -25.49 -1.49
C PRO A 158 -4.98 -24.28 -1.27
N VAL A 159 -3.75 -24.58 -0.85
CA VAL A 159 -2.71 -23.58 -0.54
C VAL A 159 -1.47 -23.85 -1.37
N LEU A 160 -0.87 -22.78 -1.91
CA LEU A 160 0.49 -22.76 -2.45
C LEU A 160 1.39 -21.99 -1.47
N LEU A 161 2.55 -22.57 -1.11
CA LEU A 161 3.54 -21.88 -0.29
C LEU A 161 4.61 -21.25 -1.18
N ILE A 162 4.84 -19.95 -1.01
CA ILE A 162 5.90 -19.20 -1.69
C ILE A 162 7.03 -18.84 -0.72
N ALA A 163 8.29 -18.99 -1.17
CA ALA A 163 9.46 -18.63 -0.40
C ALA A 163 10.48 -17.87 -1.27
N ASP A 164 11.14 -16.88 -0.67
CA ASP A 164 12.19 -16.07 -1.29
C ASP A 164 13.55 -16.78 -1.17
N ILE A 165 14.20 -17.08 -2.30
CA ILE A 165 15.54 -17.69 -2.33
C ILE A 165 16.67 -16.64 -2.25
N ASN A 166 16.40 -15.39 -2.61
CA ASN A 166 17.43 -14.35 -2.72
C ASN A 166 18.09 -14.02 -1.36
N ARG A 167 17.38 -14.26 -0.25
CA ARG A 167 17.89 -14.07 1.12
C ARG A 167 18.60 -15.30 1.68
N GLY A 168 18.60 -16.42 0.96
CA GLY A 168 19.11 -17.71 1.42
C GLY A 168 18.12 -18.49 2.30
N GLY A 169 18.43 -19.77 2.55
CA GLY A 169 17.66 -20.61 3.46
C GLY A 169 16.30 -21.09 2.94
N VAL A 170 15.99 -20.96 1.65
CA VAL A 170 14.67 -21.24 1.07
C VAL A 170 14.15 -22.64 1.39
N PHE A 171 15.01 -23.67 1.34
CA PHE A 171 14.62 -25.05 1.65
C PHE A 171 14.26 -25.23 3.13
N ALA A 172 15.03 -24.60 4.04
CA ALA A 172 14.74 -24.61 5.47
C ALA A 172 13.41 -23.90 5.75
N HIS A 173 13.15 -22.77 5.09
CA HIS A 173 11.88 -22.04 5.22
C HIS A 173 10.68 -22.89 4.75
N LEU A 174 10.76 -23.53 3.58
CA LEU A 174 9.68 -24.35 3.05
C LEU A 174 9.41 -25.58 3.91
N VAL A 175 10.46 -26.36 4.21
CA VAL A 175 10.33 -27.57 5.03
C VAL A 175 9.91 -27.22 6.45
N GLY A 176 10.55 -26.22 7.08
CA GLY A 176 10.19 -25.80 8.43
C GLY A 176 8.77 -25.28 8.54
N THR A 177 8.32 -24.47 7.58
CA THR A 177 6.93 -24.00 7.54
C THR A 177 5.96 -25.19 7.44
N LEU A 178 6.21 -26.13 6.52
CA LEU A 178 5.34 -27.30 6.35
C LEU A 178 5.29 -28.19 7.62
N GLU A 179 6.43 -28.45 8.25
CA GLU A 179 6.54 -29.30 9.45
C GLU A 179 5.82 -28.69 10.69
N LEU A 180 5.71 -27.37 10.74
CA LEU A 180 5.02 -26.66 11.84
C LEU A 180 3.48 -26.66 11.68
N LEU A 181 2.98 -27.05 10.52
CA LEU A 181 1.55 -27.17 10.25
C LEU A 181 1.00 -28.50 10.77
N SER A 182 -0.29 -28.51 11.14
CA SER A 182 -1.01 -29.74 11.47
C SER A 182 -1.16 -30.66 10.26
N PRO A 183 -1.42 -31.95 10.43
CA PRO A 183 -1.61 -32.87 9.29
C PRO A 183 -2.71 -32.42 8.31
N SER A 184 -3.80 -31.82 8.81
CA SER A 184 -4.90 -31.34 7.96
C SER A 184 -4.47 -30.11 7.14
N GLU A 185 -3.70 -29.20 7.73
CA GLU A 185 -3.14 -28.02 7.06
C GLU A 185 -2.06 -28.41 6.04
N GLN A 186 -1.18 -29.37 6.39
CA GLN A 186 -0.21 -29.94 5.47
C GLN A 186 -0.88 -30.56 4.23
N ALA A 187 -2.03 -31.22 4.42
CA ALA A 187 -2.78 -31.81 3.31
C ALA A 187 -3.34 -30.76 2.34
N ARG A 188 -3.58 -29.53 2.81
CA ARG A 188 -4.04 -28.39 2.00
C ARG A 188 -2.92 -27.80 1.15
N VAL A 189 -1.66 -27.89 1.57
CA VAL A 189 -0.51 -27.42 0.78
C VAL A 189 -0.39 -28.33 -0.45
N LYS A 190 -0.60 -27.75 -1.64
CA LYS A 190 -0.57 -28.45 -2.92
C LYS A 190 0.73 -28.32 -3.67
N GLY A 191 1.59 -27.39 -3.27
CA GLY A 191 2.91 -27.24 -3.87
C GLY A 191 3.66 -26.02 -3.37
N PHE A 192 4.88 -25.89 -3.84
CA PHE A 192 5.81 -24.82 -3.49
C PHE A 192 6.15 -23.96 -4.69
N ILE A 193 6.33 -22.67 -4.46
CA ILE A 193 6.85 -21.72 -5.44
C ILE A 193 8.11 -21.08 -4.84
N ILE A 194 9.21 -21.14 -5.57
CA ILE A 194 10.45 -20.46 -5.20
C ILE A 194 10.50 -19.14 -5.96
N ASN A 195 10.71 -18.05 -5.25
CA ASN A 195 10.66 -16.70 -5.80
C ASN A 195 12.05 -16.03 -5.78
N ARG A 196 12.23 -15.05 -6.67
CA ARG A 196 13.44 -14.22 -6.76
C ARG A 196 14.73 -15.01 -7.02
N PHE A 197 14.65 -16.05 -7.83
CA PHE A 197 15.82 -16.83 -8.20
C PHE A 197 16.74 -16.06 -9.14
N ARG A 198 18.05 -16.18 -8.90
CA ARG A 198 19.11 -15.66 -9.76
C ARG A 198 20.09 -16.77 -10.07
N GLY A 199 20.38 -17.00 -11.33
CA GLY A 199 21.38 -17.99 -11.75
C GLY A 199 20.83 -19.05 -12.71
N ASP A 200 21.60 -20.11 -12.90
CA ASP A 200 21.22 -21.22 -13.75
C ASP A 200 20.32 -22.20 -12.97
N ILE A 201 19.12 -22.44 -13.49
CA ILE A 201 18.14 -23.34 -12.90
C ILE A 201 18.66 -24.78 -12.75
N ALA A 202 19.58 -25.21 -13.65
CA ALA A 202 20.20 -26.54 -13.58
C ALA A 202 20.97 -26.77 -12.28
N LEU A 203 21.55 -25.72 -11.70
CA LEU A 203 22.21 -25.78 -10.40
C LEU A 203 21.26 -25.94 -9.23
N LEU A 204 20.02 -25.47 -9.37
CA LEU A 204 18.98 -25.57 -8.35
C LEU A 204 18.25 -26.92 -8.42
N GLN A 205 18.19 -27.55 -9.59
CA GLN A 205 17.38 -28.75 -9.85
C GLN A 205 17.57 -29.88 -8.81
N PRO A 206 18.82 -30.26 -8.39
CA PRO A 206 18.96 -31.27 -7.35
C PRO A 206 18.32 -30.93 -6.02
N GLY A 207 18.26 -29.62 -5.69
CA GLY A 207 17.55 -29.10 -4.51
C GLY A 207 16.02 -29.20 -4.64
N LEU A 208 15.50 -28.92 -5.83
CA LEU A 208 14.06 -29.06 -6.12
C LEU A 208 13.63 -30.54 -6.00
N ASP A 209 14.40 -31.45 -6.58
CA ASP A 209 14.14 -32.88 -6.52
C ASP A 209 14.17 -33.40 -5.08
N TRP A 210 15.17 -32.95 -4.29
CA TRP A 210 15.28 -33.26 -2.88
C TRP A 210 14.05 -32.74 -2.09
N LEU A 211 13.61 -31.51 -2.36
CA LEU A 211 12.46 -30.90 -1.69
C LEU A 211 11.18 -31.71 -1.96
N GLN A 212 10.93 -32.07 -3.22
CA GLN A 212 9.79 -32.89 -3.62
C GLN A 212 9.83 -34.28 -2.97
N GLN A 213 11.00 -34.93 -2.98
CA GLN A 213 11.18 -36.23 -2.33
C GLN A 213 10.99 -36.15 -0.81
N ARG A 214 11.51 -35.10 -0.16
CA ARG A 214 11.42 -34.91 1.30
C ARG A 214 10.00 -34.63 1.78
N THR A 215 9.23 -33.88 1.00
CA THR A 215 7.92 -33.37 1.43
C THR A 215 6.74 -34.09 0.80
N GLY A 216 6.93 -34.80 -0.29
CA GLY A 216 5.86 -35.39 -1.10
C GLY A 216 5.01 -34.32 -1.83
N LYS A 217 5.47 -33.08 -1.90
CA LYS A 217 4.77 -31.96 -2.56
C LYS A 217 5.52 -31.49 -3.79
N PRO A 218 4.85 -31.16 -4.89
CA PRO A 218 5.52 -30.68 -6.10
C PRO A 218 6.06 -29.26 -5.89
N VAL A 219 7.16 -28.97 -6.60
CA VAL A 219 7.56 -27.58 -6.87
C VAL A 219 6.80 -27.14 -8.11
N VAL A 220 5.89 -26.18 -7.93
CA VAL A 220 5.04 -25.63 -8.99
C VAL A 220 5.85 -24.79 -9.97
N GLY A 221 6.94 -24.19 -9.49
CA GLY A 221 7.89 -23.48 -10.33
C GLY A 221 8.84 -22.59 -9.56
N VAL A 222 9.74 -21.98 -10.32
CA VAL A 222 10.78 -21.07 -9.82
C VAL A 222 10.70 -19.76 -10.58
N LEU A 223 10.27 -18.71 -9.91
CA LEU A 223 10.17 -17.36 -10.48
C LEU A 223 11.53 -16.67 -10.44
N PRO A 224 11.98 -16.07 -11.54
CA PRO A 224 13.22 -15.33 -11.58
C PRO A 224 13.13 -14.05 -10.75
N TYR A 225 14.27 -13.50 -10.39
CA TYR A 225 14.34 -12.14 -9.86
C TYR A 225 14.04 -11.14 -10.99
N VAL A 226 12.97 -10.38 -10.84
CA VAL A 226 12.57 -9.38 -11.82
C VAL A 226 13.23 -8.06 -11.50
N MET A 227 14.01 -7.54 -12.43
CA MET A 227 14.54 -6.17 -12.38
C MET A 227 13.46 -5.20 -12.87
N ASP A 228 13.51 -3.99 -12.35
CA ASP A 228 12.65 -2.88 -12.81
C ASP A 228 11.16 -3.23 -12.78
N LEU A 229 10.72 -3.86 -11.71
CA LEU A 229 9.33 -4.08 -11.40
C LEU A 229 8.86 -2.93 -10.50
N HIS A 230 7.90 -2.16 -11.00
CA HIS A 230 7.42 -0.93 -10.38
C HIS A 230 6.01 -1.08 -9.83
N LEU A 231 5.77 -2.17 -9.10
CA LEU A 231 4.54 -2.33 -8.33
C LEU A 231 4.70 -1.71 -6.95
N GLU A 232 3.62 -1.16 -6.46
CA GLU A 232 3.56 -0.51 -5.16
C GLU A 232 3.93 -1.48 -4.03
N ALA A 233 4.88 -1.06 -3.18
CA ALA A 233 5.31 -1.83 -2.03
C ALA A 233 4.27 -1.71 -0.90
N GLU A 234 3.94 -2.83 -0.26
CA GLU A 234 2.96 -2.85 0.84
C GLU A 234 3.57 -2.36 2.16
N ASP A 235 4.77 -2.86 2.50
CA ASP A 235 5.34 -2.75 3.85
C ASP A 235 6.57 -1.85 3.96
N GLY A 236 7.05 -1.26 2.87
CA GLY A 236 8.26 -0.46 2.91
C GLY A 236 8.39 0.55 1.80
N ILE A 237 9.08 1.65 2.10
CA ILE A 237 9.38 2.67 1.11
C ILE A 237 10.40 2.13 0.12
N ASP A 238 10.02 2.02 -1.15
CA ASP A 238 10.94 1.69 -2.23
C ASP A 238 11.78 2.93 -2.60
N GLN A 239 13.09 2.83 -2.43
CA GLN A 239 14.02 3.92 -2.74
C GLN A 239 14.69 3.76 -4.11
N ARG A 240 14.40 2.70 -4.86
CA ARG A 240 14.96 2.48 -6.20
C ARG A 240 14.41 3.52 -7.16
N GLN A 241 15.26 4.14 -7.94
CA GLN A 241 14.90 5.12 -8.93
C GLN A 241 15.27 4.65 -10.33
N THR A 242 14.62 5.21 -11.36
CA THR A 242 15.04 5.08 -12.76
C THR A 242 16.31 5.90 -13.03
N ASP A 243 16.97 5.64 -14.15
CA ASP A 243 18.06 6.49 -14.62
C ASP A 243 17.57 7.93 -14.78
N LYS A 244 18.38 8.90 -14.36
CA LYS A 244 18.00 10.31 -14.31
C LYS A 244 18.57 11.09 -15.51
N ALA A 245 17.81 12.10 -15.93
CA ALA A 245 18.25 13.08 -16.92
C ALA A 245 19.37 13.98 -16.36
N GLU A 246 20.05 14.74 -17.23
CA GLU A 246 21.09 15.69 -16.81
C GLU A 246 20.54 16.80 -15.91
N GLN A 247 19.31 17.27 -16.19
CA GLN A 247 18.62 18.25 -15.35
C GLN A 247 17.53 17.56 -14.55
N VAL A 248 17.67 17.57 -13.24
CA VAL A 248 16.70 16.95 -12.32
C VAL A 248 16.21 17.95 -11.28
N LEU A 249 14.92 17.87 -10.98
CA LEU A 249 14.31 18.51 -9.83
C LEU A 249 14.64 17.71 -8.57
N LYS A 250 15.18 18.33 -7.56
CA LYS A 250 15.48 17.68 -6.28
C LYS A 250 14.26 17.75 -5.35
N VAL A 251 13.67 16.59 -5.09
CA VAL A 251 12.51 16.44 -4.22
C VAL A 251 12.90 15.70 -2.96
N VAL A 252 12.52 16.22 -1.81
CA VAL A 252 12.82 15.63 -0.50
C VAL A 252 11.55 15.33 0.26
N VAL A 253 11.47 14.12 0.82
CA VAL A 253 10.38 13.67 1.68
C VAL A 253 10.93 13.27 3.05
N PRO A 254 10.66 14.03 4.13
CA PRO A 254 10.98 13.60 5.49
C PRO A 254 10.17 12.34 5.85
N VAL A 255 10.84 11.26 6.25
CA VAL A 255 10.19 10.01 6.65
C VAL A 255 9.69 10.14 8.08
N LEU A 256 8.39 10.22 8.22
CA LEU A 256 7.71 10.29 9.52
C LEU A 256 7.47 8.87 10.07
N PRO A 257 7.47 8.67 11.39
CA PRO A 257 7.28 7.34 12.01
C PRO A 257 5.97 6.64 11.61
N ARG A 258 4.93 7.43 11.35
CA ARG A 258 3.61 6.93 10.92
C ARG A 258 3.22 7.44 9.53
N ILE A 259 4.22 7.56 8.65
CA ILE A 259 3.99 7.87 7.23
C ILE A 259 2.95 6.91 6.65
N SER A 260 1.98 7.45 5.93
CA SER A 260 0.93 6.68 5.28
C SER A 260 0.82 7.05 3.80
N ASN A 261 0.36 6.09 2.99
CA ASN A 261 0.21 6.26 1.54
C ASN A 261 1.49 6.77 0.86
N HIS A 262 2.66 6.26 1.29
CA HIS A 262 3.94 6.62 0.68
C HIS A 262 4.04 6.25 -0.80
N THR A 263 3.11 5.45 -1.31
CA THR A 263 2.95 5.15 -2.73
C THR A 263 2.60 6.38 -3.57
N ASP A 264 2.14 7.49 -2.97
CA ASP A 264 2.01 8.80 -3.61
C ASP A 264 3.32 9.26 -4.29
N PHE A 265 4.47 8.79 -3.80
CA PHE A 265 5.79 9.19 -4.30
C PHE A 265 6.35 8.26 -5.38
N ASP A 266 5.70 7.13 -5.68
CA ASP A 266 6.16 6.20 -6.70
C ASP A 266 6.23 6.83 -8.11
N PRO A 267 5.26 7.66 -8.54
CA PRO A 267 5.38 8.37 -9.82
C PRO A 267 6.59 9.31 -9.88
N LEU A 268 6.93 9.99 -8.77
CA LEU A 268 8.11 10.86 -8.68
C LEU A 268 9.41 10.06 -8.71
N ARG A 269 9.47 8.94 -8.00
CA ARG A 269 10.61 8.02 -7.97
C ARG A 269 10.94 7.49 -9.37
N LEU A 270 9.91 7.23 -10.17
CA LEU A 270 10.02 6.70 -11.52
C LEU A 270 10.16 7.79 -12.60
N HIS A 271 9.98 9.06 -12.23
CA HIS A 271 10.10 10.17 -13.16
C HIS A 271 11.59 10.43 -13.53
N PRO A 272 11.95 10.45 -14.82
CA PRO A 272 13.35 10.60 -15.23
C PRO A 272 13.99 11.93 -14.83
N GLN A 273 13.20 13.00 -14.63
CA GLN A 273 13.66 14.34 -14.30
C GLN A 273 13.51 14.67 -12.80
N VAL A 274 13.21 13.70 -11.93
CA VAL A 274 13.08 13.93 -10.48
C VAL A 274 14.09 13.08 -9.72
N ASP A 275 14.93 13.71 -8.91
CA ASP A 275 15.77 13.04 -7.90
C ASP A 275 15.02 13.09 -6.56
N LEU A 276 14.39 11.99 -6.18
CA LEU A 276 13.58 11.84 -4.98
C LEU A 276 14.43 11.28 -3.83
N GLN A 277 14.49 11.99 -2.72
CA GLN A 277 15.22 11.56 -1.53
C GLN A 277 14.31 11.45 -0.31
N PHE A 278 14.28 10.28 0.30
CA PHE A 278 13.64 10.05 1.59
C PHE A 278 14.65 10.31 2.71
N ILE A 279 14.33 11.27 3.60
CA ILE A 279 15.21 11.66 4.70
C ILE A 279 14.81 10.94 5.98
N GLY A 280 15.70 10.07 6.43
CA GLY A 280 15.50 9.28 7.66
C GLY A 280 15.79 10.06 8.96
N PRO A 281 15.52 9.42 10.11
CA PRO A 281 15.77 10.03 11.43
C PRO A 281 17.22 10.45 11.61
N GLY A 282 17.42 11.63 12.22
CA GLY A 282 18.74 12.19 12.50
C GLY A 282 19.49 12.72 11.28
N GLN A 283 18.93 12.64 10.08
CA GLN A 283 19.51 13.22 8.88
C GLN A 283 19.00 14.65 8.69
N ALA A 284 19.91 15.52 8.25
CA ALA A 284 19.54 16.89 7.88
C ALA A 284 18.86 16.89 6.50
N ILE A 285 17.85 17.73 6.33
CA ILE A 285 17.26 18.00 5.01
C ILE A 285 18.30 18.66 4.13
N PRO A 286 18.70 18.06 2.99
CA PRO A 286 19.64 18.66 2.05
C PRO A 286 19.03 19.83 1.28
N ALA A 287 19.82 20.50 0.44
CA ALA A 287 19.30 21.48 -0.50
C ALA A 287 18.38 20.78 -1.52
N ALA A 288 17.17 21.30 -1.66
CA ALA A 288 16.13 20.76 -2.53
C ALA A 288 15.39 21.90 -3.24
N ASP A 289 14.65 21.58 -4.28
CA ASP A 289 13.73 22.48 -4.96
C ASP A 289 12.33 22.39 -4.35
N LEU A 290 11.93 21.16 -3.99
CA LEU A 290 10.65 20.83 -3.37
C LEU A 290 10.84 19.97 -2.13
N ILE A 291 10.21 20.35 -1.02
CA ILE A 291 10.01 19.49 0.15
C ILE A 291 8.56 19.04 0.16
N ILE A 292 8.29 17.74 0.39
CA ILE A 292 6.93 17.21 0.50
C ILE A 292 6.73 16.63 1.91
N LEU A 293 5.79 17.19 2.65
CA LEU A 293 5.29 16.59 3.90
C LEU A 293 4.28 15.51 3.55
N PRO A 294 4.55 14.25 3.90
CA PRO A 294 3.72 13.12 3.50
C PRO A 294 2.45 12.99 4.35
N GLY A 295 1.54 12.10 3.93
CA GLY A 295 0.47 11.62 4.77
C GLY A 295 0.97 10.98 6.06
N SER A 296 0.21 11.13 7.12
CA SER A 296 0.52 10.57 8.45
C SER A 296 -0.72 9.98 9.10
N LYS A 297 -0.54 8.82 9.76
CA LYS A 297 -1.59 8.20 10.58
C LYS A 297 -1.66 8.77 12.00
N SER A 298 -0.65 9.53 12.43
CA SER A 298 -0.58 10.15 13.76
C SER A 298 0.06 11.52 13.67
N VAL A 299 -0.71 12.49 13.17
CA VAL A 299 -0.21 13.82 12.75
C VAL A 299 0.46 14.55 13.88
N ARG A 300 -0.14 14.56 15.09
CA ARG A 300 0.41 15.30 16.24
C ARG A 300 1.74 14.74 16.72
N SER A 301 1.89 13.42 16.78
CA SER A 301 3.14 12.78 17.18
C SER A 301 4.23 12.92 16.12
N ASP A 302 3.85 12.82 14.86
CA ASP A 302 4.77 12.97 13.72
C ASP A 302 5.24 14.42 13.57
N LEU A 303 4.37 15.41 13.87
CA LEU A 303 4.75 16.82 13.92
C LEU A 303 5.76 17.10 15.06
N ALA A 304 5.57 16.47 16.23
CA ALA A 304 6.54 16.55 17.32
C ALA A 304 7.88 15.92 16.92
N TYR A 305 7.85 14.78 16.22
CA TYR A 305 9.04 14.12 15.69
C TYR A 305 9.76 14.97 14.63
N LEU A 306 9.03 15.60 13.71
CA LEU A 306 9.57 16.54 12.71
C LEU A 306 10.37 17.66 13.39
N ARG A 307 9.82 18.25 14.46
CA ARG A 307 10.50 19.31 15.25
C ARG A 307 11.72 18.76 16.00
N ALA A 308 11.62 17.58 16.58
CA ALA A 308 12.74 16.97 17.30
C ALA A 308 13.95 16.70 16.39
N ASN A 309 13.74 16.52 15.09
CA ASN A 309 14.78 16.38 14.08
C ASN A 309 15.25 17.76 13.50
N GLY A 310 14.67 18.87 13.94
CA GLY A 310 15.01 20.21 13.44
C GLY A 310 14.55 20.48 11.99
N TRP A 311 13.64 19.65 11.49
CA TRP A 311 13.17 19.75 10.12
C TRP A 311 12.23 20.94 9.89
N ASP A 312 11.52 21.40 10.91
CA ASP A 312 10.76 22.65 10.89
C ASP A 312 11.65 23.87 10.60
N THR A 313 12.81 23.94 11.26
CA THR A 313 13.81 24.98 11.00
C THR A 313 14.37 24.88 9.58
N ALA A 314 14.63 23.66 9.09
CA ALA A 314 15.10 23.45 7.73
C ALA A 314 14.04 23.85 6.69
N ILE A 315 12.75 23.53 6.90
CA ILE A 315 11.62 23.93 6.07
C ILE A 315 11.51 25.46 6.02
N ASN A 316 11.53 26.14 7.16
CA ASN A 316 11.47 27.59 7.21
C ASN A 316 12.65 28.26 6.47
N ARG A 317 13.85 27.66 6.59
CA ARG A 317 15.01 28.13 5.83
C ARG A 317 14.81 27.91 4.32
N HIS A 318 14.32 26.74 3.91
CA HIS A 318 14.04 26.39 2.52
C HIS A 318 13.08 27.41 1.87
N LEU A 319 11.95 27.71 2.53
CA LEU A 319 10.98 28.71 2.06
C LEU A 319 11.59 30.11 1.97
N ARG A 320 12.42 30.51 2.94
CA ARG A 320 13.11 31.84 2.92
C ARG A 320 13.97 32.03 1.68
N TYR A 321 14.53 30.95 1.14
CA TYR A 321 15.33 30.97 -0.08
C TYR A 321 14.54 30.69 -1.37
N GLY A 322 13.22 30.73 -1.31
CA GLY A 322 12.35 30.61 -2.48
C GLY A 322 11.98 29.15 -2.85
N GLY A 323 12.34 28.17 -2.03
CA GLY A 323 11.97 26.77 -2.24
C GLY A 323 10.47 26.55 -2.12
N LYS A 324 9.99 25.39 -2.57
CA LYS A 324 8.58 25.01 -2.56
C LYS A 324 8.28 23.94 -1.51
N LEU A 325 7.10 24.01 -0.92
CA LEU A 325 6.62 23.07 0.09
C LEU A 325 5.23 22.55 -0.26
N LEU A 326 5.10 21.22 -0.37
CA LEU A 326 3.83 20.54 -0.57
C LEU A 326 3.46 19.76 0.69
N GLY A 327 2.22 19.86 1.15
CA GLY A 327 1.65 19.00 2.21
C GLY A 327 0.54 18.13 1.70
N ILE A 328 0.64 16.80 1.88
CA ILE A 328 -0.37 15.83 1.46
C ILE A 328 -1.06 15.27 2.70
N CYS A 329 -2.40 15.35 2.79
CA CYS A 329 -3.23 14.77 3.84
C CYS A 329 -2.77 15.20 5.26
N GLY A 330 -2.13 14.32 6.03
CA GLY A 330 -1.52 14.69 7.31
C GLY A 330 -0.47 15.80 7.17
N GLY A 331 0.26 15.83 6.06
CA GLY A 331 1.19 16.92 5.72
C GLY A 331 0.50 18.27 5.54
N LEU A 332 -0.69 18.32 4.90
CA LEU A 332 -1.52 19.52 4.86
C LEU A 332 -1.87 19.99 6.28
N GLN A 333 -2.35 19.07 7.14
CA GLN A 333 -2.72 19.41 8.51
C GLN A 333 -1.55 20.01 9.31
N MET A 334 -0.31 19.55 9.05
CA MET A 334 0.90 20.09 9.67
C MET A 334 1.20 21.53 9.25
N LEU A 335 0.76 21.97 8.05
CA LEU A 335 1.00 23.34 7.53
C LEU A 335 0.19 24.40 8.27
N GLY A 336 -0.93 24.03 8.90
CA GLY A 336 -1.84 24.93 9.61
C GLY A 336 -1.26 25.50 10.90
N GLU A 337 -2.10 26.25 11.63
CA GLU A 337 -1.75 26.86 12.92
C GLU A 337 -1.92 25.87 14.08
N GLN A 338 -2.98 25.06 14.07
CA GLN A 338 -3.30 24.08 15.13
C GLN A 338 -3.82 22.77 14.58
N VAL A 339 -3.51 21.66 15.26
CA VAL A 339 -4.12 20.35 15.07
C VAL A 339 -4.74 19.91 16.38
N HIS A 340 -6.06 19.75 16.40
CA HIS A 340 -6.86 19.38 17.56
C HIS A 340 -7.28 17.91 17.48
N ASP A 341 -7.10 17.17 18.56
CA ASP A 341 -7.60 15.80 18.73
C ASP A 341 -8.36 15.71 20.07
N PRO A 342 -9.57 16.27 20.15
CA PRO A 342 -10.33 16.30 21.40
C PRO A 342 -10.79 14.92 21.85
N LEU A 343 -10.91 13.97 20.91
CA LEU A 343 -11.37 12.60 21.18
C LEU A 343 -10.25 11.60 21.42
N GLY A 344 -8.98 12.00 21.19
CA GLY A 344 -7.82 11.09 21.33
C GLY A 344 -7.81 9.99 20.26
N LEU A 345 -8.15 10.32 19.01
CA LEU A 345 -8.24 9.37 17.91
C LEU A 345 -6.86 8.86 17.47
N GLU A 346 -5.84 9.70 17.64
CA GLU A 346 -4.45 9.40 17.26
C GLU A 346 -3.49 9.32 18.47
N GLY A 347 -4.04 9.38 19.69
CA GLY A 347 -3.25 9.33 20.92
C GLY A 347 -3.99 9.95 22.10
N ALA A 348 -3.27 10.61 23.02
CA ALA A 348 -3.93 11.32 24.12
C ALA A 348 -4.69 12.54 23.59
N PRO A 349 -5.93 12.81 24.09
CA PRO A 349 -6.67 14.03 23.72
C PRO A 349 -5.84 15.29 23.94
N GLY A 350 -5.98 16.27 23.03
CA GLY A 350 -5.26 17.53 23.15
C GLY A 350 -5.07 18.25 21.82
N SER A 351 -4.26 19.30 21.86
CA SER A 351 -3.92 20.12 20.68
C SER A 351 -2.42 20.25 20.52
N SER A 352 -1.97 20.46 19.29
CA SER A 352 -0.58 20.70 18.97
C SER A 352 -0.47 21.87 17.97
N ALA A 353 0.47 22.79 18.20
CA ALA A 353 0.73 23.86 17.25
C ALA A 353 1.24 23.25 15.94
N GLY A 354 0.69 23.68 14.80
CA GLY A 354 1.16 23.36 13.46
C GLY A 354 2.41 24.15 13.09
N LEU A 355 2.80 24.12 11.82
CA LEU A 355 3.94 24.91 11.32
C LEU A 355 3.60 26.38 11.13
N GLY A 356 2.29 26.74 11.13
CA GLY A 356 1.81 28.12 11.02
C GLY A 356 2.11 28.76 9.65
N LEU A 357 2.17 27.96 8.60
CA LEU A 357 2.47 28.42 7.23
C LEU A 357 1.21 28.79 6.46
N LEU A 358 0.06 28.25 6.86
CA LEU A 358 -1.25 28.54 6.30
C LEU A 358 -2.23 28.84 7.43
N ALA A 359 -3.03 29.91 7.29
CA ALA A 359 -3.98 30.36 8.32
C ALA A 359 -5.24 29.46 8.35
N PHE A 360 -5.12 28.28 8.95
CA PHE A 360 -6.22 27.36 9.23
C PHE A 360 -5.91 26.48 10.44
N GLU A 361 -6.93 25.89 11.00
CA GLU A 361 -6.85 24.89 12.06
C GLU A 361 -7.54 23.60 11.61
N THR A 362 -7.07 22.45 12.09
CA THR A 362 -7.66 21.14 11.80
C THR A 362 -8.13 20.48 13.09
N THR A 363 -9.37 19.98 13.11
CA THR A 363 -9.88 19.14 14.19
C THR A 363 -10.09 17.72 13.68
N LEU A 364 -9.56 16.74 14.41
CA LEU A 364 -9.79 15.33 14.10
C LEU A 364 -11.18 14.91 14.60
N GLU A 365 -11.94 14.28 13.71
CA GLU A 365 -13.29 13.78 13.97
C GLU A 365 -13.35 12.26 13.87
N ALA A 366 -14.34 11.63 14.52
CA ALA A 366 -14.50 10.19 14.52
C ALA A 366 -14.85 9.62 13.13
N GLU A 367 -15.58 10.40 12.34
CA GLU A 367 -15.97 10.00 10.99
C GLU A 367 -14.89 10.37 9.98
N LYS A 368 -14.43 9.35 9.24
CA LYS A 368 -13.47 9.53 8.16
C LYS A 368 -14.14 9.96 6.86
N GLN A 369 -13.50 10.84 6.13
CA GLN A 369 -13.79 11.09 4.72
C GLN A 369 -13.08 10.03 3.88
N LEU A 370 -13.84 9.28 3.10
CA LEU A 370 -13.37 8.20 2.21
C LEU A 370 -14.04 8.40 0.86
N ARG A 371 -13.32 8.97 -0.13
CA ARG A 371 -13.91 9.32 -1.42
C ARG A 371 -12.89 9.22 -2.52
N ASN A 372 -13.27 8.63 -3.65
CA ASN A 372 -12.56 8.86 -4.91
C ASN A 372 -13.06 10.20 -5.47
N VAL A 373 -12.14 11.05 -5.90
CA VAL A 373 -12.45 12.42 -6.35
C VAL A 373 -11.77 12.74 -7.66
N ARG A 374 -12.38 13.67 -8.41
CA ARG A 374 -11.84 14.28 -9.61
C ARG A 374 -11.98 15.79 -9.51
N GLY A 375 -11.12 16.50 -10.20
CA GLY A 375 -11.14 17.96 -10.18
C GLY A 375 -9.99 18.56 -10.96
N HIS A 376 -9.67 19.80 -10.61
CA HIS A 376 -8.60 20.57 -11.24
C HIS A 376 -7.75 21.22 -10.15
N LEU A 377 -6.43 21.15 -10.30
CA LEU A 377 -5.51 21.93 -9.48
C LEU A 377 -5.71 23.42 -9.78
N ALA A 378 -5.58 24.26 -8.77
CA ALA A 378 -5.48 25.71 -8.99
C ALA A 378 -4.24 26.09 -9.81
N LEU A 379 -3.22 25.23 -9.83
CA LEU A 379 -2.05 25.34 -10.70
C LEU A 379 -2.43 24.93 -12.12
N GLU A 380 -2.34 25.89 -13.06
CA GLU A 380 -2.56 25.68 -14.51
C GLU A 380 -3.93 25.07 -14.88
N ASN A 381 -4.87 25.01 -13.94
CA ASN A 381 -6.14 24.31 -14.09
C ASN A 381 -5.98 22.84 -14.58
N ALA A 382 -4.91 22.17 -14.09
CA ALA A 382 -4.54 20.84 -14.50
C ALA A 382 -5.54 19.80 -13.95
N GLU A 383 -6.00 18.88 -14.79
CA GLU A 383 -6.87 17.79 -14.37
C GLU A 383 -6.17 16.89 -13.34
N VAL A 384 -6.91 16.52 -12.30
CA VAL A 384 -6.44 15.62 -11.24
C VAL A 384 -7.52 14.64 -10.85
N SER A 385 -7.12 13.40 -10.63
CA SER A 385 -7.94 12.36 -10.02
C SER A 385 -7.17 11.72 -8.88
N GLY A 386 -7.88 11.30 -7.85
CA GLY A 386 -7.26 10.68 -6.69
C GLY A 386 -8.30 10.32 -5.63
N TYR A 387 -7.90 10.31 -4.38
CA TYR A 387 -8.78 9.92 -3.29
C TYR A 387 -8.48 10.68 -2.00
N GLU A 388 -9.53 10.88 -1.18
CA GLU A 388 -9.45 11.44 0.17
C GLU A 388 -9.56 10.31 1.20
N ILE A 389 -8.59 10.21 2.13
CA ILE A 389 -8.64 9.33 3.31
C ILE A 389 -8.18 10.12 4.53
N HIS A 390 -9.06 10.78 5.24
CA HIS A 390 -8.69 11.55 6.42
C HIS A 390 -9.83 11.66 7.44
N ALA A 391 -9.47 11.92 8.70
CA ALA A 391 -10.39 12.19 9.78
C ALA A 391 -10.42 13.69 10.16
N GLY A 392 -9.52 14.50 9.58
CA GLY A 392 -9.43 15.93 9.88
C GLY A 392 -10.48 16.74 9.15
N VAL A 393 -11.07 17.70 9.87
CA VAL A 393 -11.90 18.78 9.33
C VAL A 393 -11.12 20.07 9.50
N THR A 394 -10.77 20.72 8.40
CA THR A 394 -9.94 21.93 8.36
C THR A 394 -10.81 23.15 8.11
N VAL A 395 -10.60 24.20 8.90
CA VAL A 395 -11.31 25.47 8.81
C VAL A 395 -10.35 26.66 8.94
N GLY A 396 -10.54 27.68 8.15
CA GLY A 396 -9.74 28.90 8.23
C GLY A 396 -9.70 29.70 6.94
N PRO A 397 -9.24 30.95 7.00
CA PRO A 397 -9.27 31.86 5.86
C PRO A 397 -8.35 31.44 4.69
N ALA A 398 -7.28 30.65 4.95
CA ALA A 398 -6.43 30.18 3.87
C ALA A 398 -7.13 29.28 2.86
N LEU A 399 -8.25 28.63 3.25
CA LEU A 399 -9.07 27.77 2.37
C LEU A 399 -9.81 28.56 1.27
N GLU A 400 -9.92 29.91 1.38
CA GLU A 400 -10.45 30.74 0.31
C GLU A 400 -9.54 30.71 -0.93
N ASN A 401 -8.23 30.46 -0.75
CA ASN A 401 -7.28 30.23 -1.83
C ASN A 401 -7.04 28.71 -1.98
N ALA A 402 -8.05 28.02 -2.48
CA ALA A 402 -8.07 26.58 -2.59
C ALA A 402 -6.94 26.02 -3.47
N ALA A 403 -6.43 24.85 -3.12
CA ALA A 403 -5.42 24.11 -3.89
C ALA A 403 -6.05 23.31 -5.03
N VAL A 404 -7.24 22.75 -4.81
CA VAL A 404 -7.97 21.90 -5.76
C VAL A 404 -9.44 22.31 -5.80
N HIS A 405 -10.01 22.34 -6.99
CA HIS A 405 -11.44 22.50 -7.24
C HIS A 405 -12.01 21.17 -7.71
N LEU A 406 -12.88 20.57 -6.89
CA LEU A 406 -13.46 19.24 -7.15
C LEU A 406 -14.69 19.33 -8.05
N GLU A 407 -14.95 18.31 -8.87
CA GLU A 407 -16.11 18.25 -9.77
C GLU A 407 -17.46 18.24 -9.03
N ASP A 408 -17.47 17.82 -7.76
CA ASP A 408 -18.67 17.84 -6.91
C ASP A 408 -18.99 19.23 -6.32
N GLY A 409 -18.21 20.26 -6.71
CA GLY A 409 -18.36 21.64 -6.29
C GLY A 409 -17.68 22.01 -4.98
N ARG A 410 -17.03 21.05 -4.30
CA ARG A 410 -16.18 21.35 -3.14
C ARG A 410 -14.82 21.91 -3.58
N SER A 411 -14.19 22.61 -2.65
CA SER A 411 -12.78 22.95 -2.73
C SER A 411 -11.99 22.14 -1.72
N ASP A 412 -10.74 21.81 -2.04
CA ASP A 412 -9.84 21.09 -1.16
C ASP A 412 -8.50 21.81 -1.02
N GLY A 413 -7.96 21.76 0.20
CA GLY A 413 -6.67 22.28 0.53
C GLY A 413 -6.53 23.80 0.43
N ALA A 414 -5.29 24.29 0.43
CA ALA A 414 -4.99 25.71 0.38
C ALA A 414 -3.62 25.97 -0.25
N GLN A 415 -3.43 27.17 -0.77
CA GLN A 415 -2.15 27.71 -1.23
C GLN A 415 -1.78 28.98 -0.47
N SER A 416 -0.50 29.22 -0.23
CA SER A 416 -0.01 30.51 0.27
C SER A 416 -0.11 31.60 -0.80
N LEU A 417 -0.29 32.84 -0.35
CA LEU A 417 -0.39 34.01 -1.27
C LEU A 417 0.87 34.25 -2.09
N ASP A 418 2.03 33.86 -1.58
CA ASP A 418 3.32 33.97 -2.28
C ASP A 418 3.58 32.77 -3.23
N GLY A 419 2.66 31.79 -3.27
CA GLY A 419 2.75 30.63 -4.13
C GLY A 419 3.89 29.67 -3.78
N GLN A 420 4.44 29.72 -2.55
CA GLN A 420 5.51 28.80 -2.12
C GLN A 420 4.99 27.55 -1.44
N VAL A 421 3.83 27.63 -0.79
CA VAL A 421 3.23 26.51 -0.03
C VAL A 421 1.94 26.07 -0.69
N PHE A 422 1.82 24.77 -0.91
CA PHE A 422 0.64 24.11 -1.47
C PHE A 422 0.27 22.94 -0.57
N GLY A 423 -0.99 22.78 -0.22
CA GLY A 423 -1.43 21.66 0.60
C GLY A 423 -2.81 21.15 0.20
N THR A 424 -3.02 19.85 0.24
CA THR A 424 -4.27 19.19 -0.15
C THR A 424 -4.49 17.90 0.64
N TYR A 425 -5.73 17.48 0.83
CA TYR A 425 -6.07 16.16 1.34
C TYR A 425 -5.95 15.06 0.29
N LEU A 426 -5.90 15.43 -0.99
CA LEU A 426 -5.92 14.52 -2.11
C LEU A 426 -4.63 13.69 -2.19
N HIS A 427 -4.77 12.38 -2.16
CA HIS A 427 -3.75 11.39 -2.52
C HIS A 427 -3.80 11.06 -4.01
N GLY A 428 -2.71 10.56 -4.58
CA GLY A 428 -2.63 10.22 -5.99
C GLY A 428 -2.33 11.41 -6.92
N LEU A 429 -1.93 12.56 -6.40
CA LEU A 429 -1.64 13.79 -7.17
C LEU A 429 -0.71 13.56 -8.37
N PHE A 430 0.31 12.74 -8.18
CA PHE A 430 1.34 12.48 -9.18
C PHE A 430 1.01 11.33 -10.12
N GLU A 431 -0.09 10.61 -9.88
CA GLU A 431 -0.58 9.56 -10.79
C GLU A 431 -1.25 10.15 -12.04
N SER A 432 -1.81 11.38 -11.94
CA SER A 432 -2.39 12.12 -13.07
C SER A 432 -1.29 12.88 -13.81
N PRO A 433 -1.01 12.59 -15.11
CA PRO A 433 0.12 13.19 -15.82
C PRO A 433 0.09 14.72 -15.84
N GLN A 434 -1.10 15.32 -16.05
CA GLN A 434 -1.28 16.77 -16.11
C GLN A 434 -1.02 17.42 -14.75
N ALA A 435 -1.57 16.85 -13.67
CA ALA A 435 -1.36 17.36 -12.31
C ALA A 435 0.11 17.21 -11.88
N SER A 436 0.72 16.07 -12.16
CA SER A 436 2.15 15.83 -11.91
C SER A 436 3.00 16.87 -12.64
N ALA A 437 2.76 17.10 -13.93
CA ALA A 437 3.49 18.08 -14.71
C ALA A 437 3.33 19.52 -14.18
N ALA A 438 2.10 19.93 -13.80
CA ALA A 438 1.85 21.24 -13.24
C ALA A 438 2.56 21.45 -11.89
N LEU A 439 2.55 20.44 -11.01
CA LEU A 439 3.25 20.48 -9.73
C LEU A 439 4.77 20.53 -9.91
N LEU A 440 5.33 19.79 -10.85
CA LEU A 440 6.76 19.80 -11.15
C LEU A 440 7.21 21.14 -11.76
N ARG A 441 6.38 21.76 -12.64
CA ARG A 441 6.64 23.13 -13.14
C ARG A 441 6.57 24.17 -12.02
N TRP A 442 5.56 24.07 -11.15
CA TRP A 442 5.47 24.94 -9.98
C TRP A 442 6.69 24.80 -9.07
N ALA A 443 7.25 23.60 -8.96
CA ALA A 443 8.48 23.34 -8.19
C ALA A 443 9.77 23.82 -8.88
N GLY A 444 9.71 24.23 -10.17
CA GLY A 444 10.84 24.81 -10.89
C GLY A 444 11.38 24.01 -12.06
N LEU A 445 10.74 22.91 -12.46
CA LEU A 445 11.13 22.15 -13.64
C LEU A 445 10.45 22.74 -14.90
N ASN A 446 11.22 23.34 -15.82
CA ASN A 446 10.65 24.06 -16.96
C ASN A 446 10.07 23.15 -18.05
N ASP A 447 10.83 22.16 -18.52
CA ASP A 447 10.44 21.25 -19.60
C ASP A 447 10.08 19.87 -19.01
N VAL A 448 8.86 19.72 -18.49
CA VAL A 448 8.42 18.49 -17.83
C VAL A 448 8.05 17.43 -18.88
N GLN A 449 8.70 16.29 -18.80
CA GLN A 449 8.29 15.09 -19.52
C GLN A 449 7.09 14.45 -18.81
N GLU A 450 5.98 14.27 -19.50
CA GLU A 450 4.85 13.54 -18.95
C GLU A 450 5.17 12.04 -18.84
N VAL A 451 4.84 11.43 -17.70
CA VAL A 451 5.01 10.01 -17.45
C VAL A 451 3.64 9.38 -17.19
N ASP A 452 3.28 8.43 -18.04
CA ASP A 452 2.08 7.61 -17.83
C ASP A 452 2.35 6.52 -16.78
N TYR A 453 2.15 6.86 -15.51
CA TYR A 453 2.35 5.94 -14.38
C TYR A 453 1.38 4.75 -14.41
N HIS A 454 0.12 4.99 -14.79
CA HIS A 454 -0.86 3.91 -14.91
C HIS A 454 -0.46 2.90 -15.99
N GLY A 455 0.00 3.38 -17.15
CA GLY A 455 0.50 2.53 -18.20
C GLY A 455 1.78 1.78 -17.82
N LEU A 456 2.67 2.37 -17.01
CA LEU A 456 3.83 1.67 -16.45
C LEU A 456 3.39 0.50 -15.56
N ARG A 457 2.49 0.75 -14.62
CA ARG A 457 1.95 -0.27 -13.71
C ARG A 457 1.23 -1.38 -14.47
N GLU A 458 0.43 -1.04 -15.47
CA GLU A 458 -0.28 -2.01 -16.29
C GLU A 458 0.69 -2.92 -17.07
N ARG A 459 1.75 -2.37 -17.65
CA ARG A 459 2.81 -3.17 -18.32
C ARG A 459 3.50 -4.13 -17.34
N ASP A 460 3.76 -3.69 -16.10
CA ASP A 460 4.39 -4.54 -15.10
C ASP A 460 3.45 -5.67 -14.62
N ILE A 461 2.16 -5.41 -14.49
CA ILE A 461 1.15 -6.45 -14.22
C ILE A 461 1.13 -7.47 -15.36
N GLU A 462 1.19 -7.03 -16.63
CA GLU A 462 1.27 -7.93 -17.77
C GLU A 462 2.55 -8.79 -17.74
N ARG A 463 3.71 -8.18 -17.48
CA ARG A 463 4.99 -8.91 -17.33
C ARG A 463 4.91 -9.99 -16.24
N LEU A 464 4.21 -9.73 -15.14
CA LEU A 464 4.03 -10.73 -14.08
C LEU A 464 3.21 -11.92 -14.55
N ALA A 465 2.17 -11.71 -15.34
CA ALA A 465 1.39 -12.81 -15.91
C ALA A 465 2.22 -13.65 -16.90
N ASP A 466 3.11 -12.99 -17.69
CA ASP A 466 4.06 -13.71 -18.55
C ASP A 466 4.99 -14.63 -17.75
N LEU A 467 5.43 -14.18 -16.56
CA LEU A 467 6.26 -15.02 -15.68
C LEU A 467 5.52 -16.26 -15.16
N VAL A 468 4.22 -16.14 -14.87
CA VAL A 468 3.39 -17.31 -14.51
C VAL A 468 3.39 -18.32 -15.65
N GLU A 469 3.15 -17.87 -16.89
CA GLU A 469 3.11 -18.75 -18.07
C GLU A 469 4.45 -19.41 -18.39
N GLN A 470 5.56 -18.71 -18.16
CA GLN A 470 6.89 -19.17 -18.52
C GLN A 470 7.56 -20.03 -17.45
N HIS A 471 7.23 -19.83 -16.18
CA HIS A 471 8.01 -20.38 -15.06
C HIS A 471 7.23 -21.25 -14.09
N LEU A 472 5.89 -21.29 -14.18
CA LEU A 472 5.06 -22.12 -13.31
C LEU A 472 4.38 -23.24 -14.09
N ASP A 473 4.07 -24.34 -13.41
CA ASP A 473 3.25 -25.42 -13.96
C ASP A 473 1.79 -24.95 -14.12
N THR A 474 1.51 -24.38 -15.29
CA THR A 474 0.17 -23.88 -15.63
C THR A 474 -0.88 -24.99 -15.71
N GLY A 475 -0.50 -26.25 -15.94
CA GLY A 475 -1.39 -27.39 -15.90
C GLY A 475 -1.91 -27.64 -14.49
N LEU A 476 -0.99 -27.69 -13.51
CA LEU A 476 -1.36 -27.81 -12.11
C LEU A 476 -2.14 -26.57 -11.62
N LEU A 477 -1.75 -25.37 -12.03
CA LEU A 477 -2.48 -24.16 -11.68
C LEU A 477 -3.91 -24.19 -12.20
N ARG A 478 -4.15 -24.58 -13.45
CA ARG A 478 -5.50 -24.75 -14.01
C ARG A 478 -6.31 -25.76 -13.19
N GLN A 479 -5.73 -26.91 -12.86
CA GLN A 479 -6.39 -27.91 -12.02
C GLN A 479 -6.77 -27.34 -10.65
N LEU A 480 -5.87 -26.60 -9.98
CA LEU A 480 -6.12 -25.99 -8.68
C LEU A 480 -7.15 -24.86 -8.75
N CYS A 481 -7.20 -24.13 -9.83
CA CYS A 481 -8.16 -23.05 -10.09
C CYS A 481 -9.51 -23.57 -10.63
N GLY A 482 -9.60 -24.83 -11.03
CA GLY A 482 -10.82 -25.41 -11.61
C GLY A 482 -11.15 -24.87 -13.01
N ILE A 483 -10.12 -24.56 -13.85
CA ILE A 483 -10.24 -23.97 -15.19
C ILE A 483 -9.51 -24.79 -16.26
#